data_320ac45c23a743870c2c583d70b84b64
#
_entry.id   320ac45c23a743870c2c583d70b84b64
#
_cell.length_a   1.000
_cell.length_b   1.000
_cell.length_c   1.000
_cell.angle_alpha   90.00
_cell.angle_beta   90.00
_cell.angle_gamma   90.00
#
_symmetry.space_group_name_H-M   'P 1'
#
loop_
_entity.id
_entity.type
_entity.pdbx_description
1 polymer ?
#
loop_
_entity_poly.entity_id
_entity_poly.type
_entity_poly.pdbx_seq_one_letter_code
_entity_poly.pdbx_strand_id
1 'polypeptide(L)'
;MSVQAGAHCLEKNQNGRGLLLGGAPGVAGGKVVILGGGVVGENAAVIATGMQAKVHIVDKSEARLKQLFEMFGDKIIPQQSDKIDLNKLVAEADLLVGGVLIPGAEAPKLVTKDMLKLMKRGSVIVDVAIDQGGCVETSKPTTHGDPTYIVDDVVHYCVANMPGGVPRTSTFALNQATLPYLAKLANKGY
;
A
#
# COMPACT_ATOMS: atom_id res chain seq x y z
N MET A 1 8.07 -1.12 -2.28
CA MET A 1 7.62 -2.49 -2.68
C MET A 1 6.13 -2.53 -3.03
N SER A 2 5.22 -2.09 -2.16
CA SER A 2 3.76 -2.23 -2.38
C SER A 2 3.27 -1.72 -3.74
N VAL A 3 3.65 -0.52 -4.13
CA VAL A 3 3.25 0.04 -5.44
C VAL A 3 3.94 -0.66 -6.61
N GLN A 4 5.21 -1.06 -6.46
CA GLN A 4 5.93 -1.81 -7.49
C GLN A 4 5.29 -3.17 -7.75
N ALA A 5 5.02 -3.94 -6.69
CA ALA A 5 4.33 -5.22 -6.78
C ALA A 5 2.90 -5.05 -7.29
N GLY A 6 2.17 -4.05 -6.78
CA GLY A 6 0.81 -3.74 -7.22
C GLY A 6 0.74 -3.38 -8.71
N ALA A 7 1.67 -2.58 -9.21
CA ALA A 7 1.75 -2.23 -10.63
C ALA A 7 2.00 -3.46 -11.50
N HIS A 8 2.90 -4.36 -11.07
CA HIS A 8 3.13 -5.64 -11.75
C HIS A 8 1.89 -6.52 -11.75
N CYS A 9 1.20 -6.62 -10.60
CA CYS A 9 -0.03 -7.41 -10.50
C CYS A 9 -1.20 -6.86 -11.33
N LEU A 10 -1.17 -5.60 -11.77
CA LEU A 10 -2.15 -5.03 -12.69
C LEU A 10 -1.98 -5.50 -14.14
N GLU A 11 -0.85 -6.14 -14.47
CA GLU A 11 -0.59 -6.67 -15.80
C GLU A 11 -1.51 -7.86 -16.11
N LYS A 12 -1.82 -8.04 -17.41
CA LYS A 12 -2.76 -9.07 -17.85
C LYS A 12 -2.30 -10.49 -17.52
N ASN A 13 -1.01 -10.77 -17.63
CA ASN A 13 -0.40 -12.06 -17.31
C ASN A 13 -0.38 -12.38 -15.80
N GLN A 14 -0.63 -11.39 -14.95
CA GLN A 14 -0.77 -11.54 -13.50
C GLN A 14 -2.25 -11.61 -13.04
N ASN A 15 -3.17 -11.88 -13.96
CA ASN A 15 -4.62 -11.83 -13.75
C ASN A 15 -5.14 -10.40 -13.41
N GLY A 16 -4.32 -9.40 -13.57
CA GLY A 16 -4.69 -8.00 -13.45
C GLY A 16 -5.56 -7.53 -14.60
N ARG A 17 -6.10 -6.33 -14.47
CA ARG A 17 -7.01 -5.75 -15.47
C ARG A 17 -6.30 -5.24 -16.74
N GLY A 18 -4.99 -5.43 -16.86
CA GLY A 18 -4.20 -4.98 -18.02
C GLY A 18 -3.99 -3.46 -18.03
N LEU A 19 -3.76 -2.85 -16.87
CA LEU A 19 -3.65 -1.41 -16.73
C LEU A 19 -2.20 -1.01 -16.47
N LEU A 20 -1.69 -0.05 -17.23
CA LEU A 20 -0.43 0.61 -16.95
C LEU A 20 -0.66 1.71 -15.89
N LEU A 21 -0.05 1.57 -14.72
CA LEU A 21 -0.36 2.42 -13.57
C LEU A 21 -0.16 3.92 -13.85
N GLY A 22 0.86 4.28 -14.61
CA GLY A 22 1.14 5.66 -14.98
C GLY A 22 0.35 6.18 -16.18
N GLY A 23 -0.45 5.34 -16.85
CA GLY A 23 -1.12 5.71 -18.09
C GLY A 23 -0.15 5.88 -19.28
N ALA A 24 -0.59 6.58 -20.30
CA ALA A 24 0.19 6.91 -21.49
C ALA A 24 -0.33 8.22 -22.09
N PRO A 25 0.35 8.84 -23.08
CA PRO A 25 -0.17 10.02 -23.76
C PRO A 25 -1.60 9.81 -24.25
N GLY A 26 -2.55 10.62 -23.76
CA GLY A 26 -3.98 10.49 -24.06
C GLY A 26 -4.74 9.42 -23.25
N VAL A 27 -4.06 8.66 -22.39
CA VAL A 27 -4.67 7.63 -21.54
C VAL A 27 -4.37 7.93 -20.06
N ALA A 28 -5.41 8.09 -19.26
CA ALA A 28 -5.24 8.39 -17.84
C ALA A 28 -4.55 7.25 -17.09
N GLY A 29 -3.75 7.60 -16.09
CA GLY A 29 -3.17 6.66 -15.13
C GLY A 29 -4.21 6.00 -14.23
N GLY A 30 -3.81 4.91 -13.59
CA GLY A 30 -4.63 4.19 -12.65
C GLY A 30 -4.88 4.95 -11.35
N LYS A 31 -5.99 4.65 -10.69
CA LYS A 31 -6.32 5.18 -9.36
C LYS A 31 -5.68 4.30 -8.29
N VAL A 32 -4.79 4.89 -7.52
CA VAL A 32 -4.18 4.27 -6.33
C VAL A 32 -4.88 4.82 -5.09
N VAL A 33 -5.41 3.94 -4.26
CA VAL A 33 -5.98 4.27 -2.95
C VAL A 33 -5.05 3.73 -1.88
N ILE A 34 -4.55 4.61 -1.02
CA ILE A 34 -3.65 4.27 0.08
C ILE A 34 -4.42 4.45 1.38
N LEU A 35 -4.59 3.37 2.13
CA LEU A 35 -5.20 3.37 3.46
C LEU A 35 -4.12 3.48 4.52
N GLY A 36 -4.12 4.61 5.24
CA GLY A 36 -3.11 4.97 6.23
C GLY A 36 -2.04 5.90 5.69
N GLY A 37 -1.89 7.07 6.30
CA GLY A 37 -0.90 8.11 5.97
C GLY A 37 0.42 7.99 6.76
N GLY A 38 0.67 6.87 7.44
CA GLY A 38 1.92 6.62 8.17
C GLY A 38 3.14 6.46 7.25
N VAL A 39 4.24 5.90 7.79
CA VAL A 39 5.49 5.70 7.02
C VAL A 39 5.26 4.86 5.76
N VAL A 40 4.47 3.80 5.86
CA VAL A 40 4.13 2.93 4.70
C VAL A 40 3.37 3.72 3.64
N GLY A 41 2.31 4.44 4.04
CA GLY A 41 1.49 5.21 3.10
C GLY A 41 2.23 6.36 2.45
N GLU A 42 3.06 7.09 3.20
CA GLU A 42 3.93 8.15 2.66
C GLU A 42 4.87 7.60 1.57
N ASN A 43 5.60 6.51 1.86
CA ASN A 43 6.50 5.90 0.89
C ASN A 43 5.75 5.29 -0.31
N ALA A 44 4.55 4.76 -0.10
CA ALA A 44 3.69 4.32 -1.20
C ALA A 44 3.27 5.52 -2.09
N ALA A 45 2.92 6.66 -1.49
CA ALA A 45 2.58 7.87 -2.22
C ALA A 45 3.77 8.40 -3.04
N VAL A 46 5.00 8.38 -2.50
CA VAL A 46 6.23 8.76 -3.26
C VAL A 46 6.34 7.95 -4.55
N ILE A 47 6.18 6.63 -4.47
CA ILE A 47 6.34 5.78 -5.66
C ILE A 47 5.14 5.94 -6.61
N ALA A 48 3.91 5.94 -6.09
CA ALA A 48 2.71 6.05 -6.91
C ALA A 48 2.63 7.39 -7.67
N THR A 49 2.98 8.50 -7.02
CA THR A 49 3.06 9.82 -7.66
C THR A 49 4.22 9.91 -8.65
N GLY A 50 5.37 9.26 -8.36
CA GLY A 50 6.48 9.13 -9.28
C GLY A 50 6.12 8.33 -10.54
N MET A 51 5.22 7.37 -10.44
CA MET A 51 4.64 6.63 -11.56
C MET A 51 3.48 7.39 -12.24
N GLN A 52 3.17 8.62 -11.85
CA GLN A 52 2.10 9.45 -12.40
C GLN A 52 0.67 8.88 -12.20
N ALA A 53 0.47 8.03 -11.23
CA ALA A 53 -0.84 7.52 -10.87
C ALA A 53 -1.70 8.61 -10.20
N LYS A 54 -3.02 8.46 -10.28
CA LYS A 54 -3.95 9.28 -9.50
C LYS A 54 -4.01 8.75 -8.06
N VAL A 55 -3.37 9.46 -7.12
CA VAL A 55 -3.17 8.97 -5.75
C VAL A 55 -4.17 9.58 -4.79
N HIS A 56 -4.96 8.73 -4.14
CA HIS A 56 -5.80 9.07 -2.99
C HIS A 56 -5.17 8.49 -1.74
N ILE A 57 -5.02 9.30 -0.69
CA ILE A 57 -4.49 8.85 0.60
C ILE A 57 -5.52 9.12 1.68
N VAL A 58 -5.85 8.09 2.44
CA VAL A 58 -6.88 8.13 3.47
C VAL A 58 -6.23 7.96 4.85
N ASP A 59 -6.51 8.87 5.75
CA ASP A 59 -6.10 8.77 7.15
C ASP A 59 -7.19 9.38 8.06
N LYS A 60 -7.21 8.98 9.31
CA LYS A 60 -8.08 9.59 10.34
C LYS A 60 -7.55 10.94 10.84
N SER A 61 -6.24 11.16 10.74
CA SER A 61 -5.56 12.34 11.26
C SER A 61 -5.53 13.46 10.22
N GLU A 62 -6.31 14.50 10.44
CA GLU A 62 -6.30 15.70 9.59
C GLU A 62 -4.92 16.38 9.58
N ALA A 63 -4.24 16.43 10.74
CA ALA A 63 -2.90 16.99 10.83
C ALA A 63 -1.90 16.22 9.95
N ARG A 64 -2.01 14.87 9.92
CA ARG A 64 -1.16 14.06 9.07
C ARG A 64 -1.46 14.27 7.58
N LEU A 65 -2.72 14.35 7.21
CA LEU A 65 -3.14 14.64 5.83
C LEU A 65 -2.62 15.99 5.35
N LYS A 66 -2.63 17.01 6.22
CA LYS A 66 -2.05 18.32 5.92
C LYS A 66 -0.55 18.24 5.67
N GLN A 67 0.22 17.55 6.51
CA GLN A 67 1.65 17.32 6.30
C GLN A 67 1.92 16.64 4.95
N LEU A 68 1.15 15.61 4.60
CA LEU A 68 1.28 14.92 3.33
C LEU A 68 0.96 15.84 2.15
N PHE A 69 -0.05 16.69 2.28
CA PHE A 69 -0.38 17.67 1.24
C PHE A 69 0.75 18.72 1.08
N GLU A 70 1.35 19.17 2.17
CA GLU A 70 2.52 20.06 2.13
C GLU A 70 3.72 19.43 1.40
N MET A 71 3.90 18.10 1.52
CA MET A 71 5.00 17.36 0.87
C MET A 71 4.73 17.09 -0.62
N PHE A 72 3.50 16.75 -0.98
CA PHE A 72 3.16 16.23 -2.32
C PHE A 72 2.37 17.22 -3.19
N GLY A 73 1.75 18.23 -2.58
CA GLY A 73 0.87 19.18 -3.27
C GLY A 73 -0.29 18.47 -3.98
N ASP A 74 -0.61 18.95 -5.16
CA ASP A 74 -1.72 18.45 -6.00
C ASP A 74 -1.47 17.03 -6.60
N LYS A 75 -0.31 16.42 -6.33
CA LYS A 75 -0.02 15.04 -6.77
C LYS A 75 -0.80 14.00 -5.97
N ILE A 76 -1.36 14.38 -4.82
CA ILE A 76 -2.20 13.50 -4.01
C ILE A 76 -3.56 14.16 -3.71
N ILE A 77 -4.54 13.33 -3.42
CA ILE A 77 -5.85 13.74 -2.93
C ILE A 77 -5.98 13.20 -1.51
N PRO A 78 -5.65 14.02 -0.47
CA PRO A 78 -5.78 13.60 0.91
C PRO A 78 -7.27 13.57 1.31
N GLN A 79 -7.67 12.54 2.05
CA GLN A 79 -9.06 12.33 2.44
C GLN A 79 -9.13 11.84 3.89
N GLN A 80 -9.96 12.49 4.69
CA GLN A 80 -10.19 12.08 6.07
C GLN A 80 -11.23 10.96 6.12
N SER A 81 -10.90 9.86 6.81
CA SER A 81 -11.64 8.60 6.74
C SER A 81 -13.10 8.68 7.19
N ASP A 82 -13.41 9.58 8.12
CA ASP A 82 -14.76 9.83 8.64
C ASP A 82 -15.60 10.79 7.79
N LYS A 83 -14.99 11.43 6.79
CA LYS A 83 -15.64 12.42 5.90
C LYS A 83 -15.88 11.90 4.49
N ILE A 84 -15.58 10.62 4.22
CA ILE A 84 -15.68 10.04 2.88
C ILE A 84 -16.56 8.79 2.85
N ASP A 85 -17.11 8.51 1.68
CA ASP A 85 -17.66 7.20 1.36
C ASP A 85 -16.53 6.26 0.92
N LEU A 86 -16.04 5.45 1.87
CA LEU A 86 -14.96 4.50 1.63
C LEU A 86 -15.37 3.41 0.62
N ASN A 87 -16.65 3.00 0.58
CA ASN A 87 -17.14 2.02 -0.39
C ASN A 87 -16.95 2.53 -1.82
N LYS A 88 -17.33 3.78 -2.07
CA LYS A 88 -17.16 4.42 -3.38
C LYS A 88 -15.68 4.52 -3.75
N LEU A 89 -14.84 4.92 -2.82
CA LEU A 89 -13.40 5.07 -3.08
C LEU A 89 -12.74 3.73 -3.42
N VAL A 90 -13.07 2.68 -2.67
CA VAL A 90 -12.58 1.31 -2.90
C VAL A 90 -13.08 0.77 -4.24
N ALA A 91 -14.37 0.95 -4.56
CA ALA A 91 -14.94 0.54 -5.84
C ALA A 91 -14.23 1.16 -7.06
N GLU A 92 -13.73 2.37 -6.92
CA GLU A 92 -13.04 3.09 -7.99
C GLU A 92 -11.53 2.77 -8.07
N ALA A 93 -10.97 2.10 -7.07
CA ALA A 93 -9.54 1.78 -7.03
C ALA A 93 -9.13 0.80 -8.14
N ASP A 94 -7.98 1.04 -8.74
CA ASP A 94 -7.28 0.09 -9.58
C ASP A 94 -6.21 -0.65 -8.77
N LEU A 95 -5.55 0.08 -7.86
CA LEU A 95 -4.64 -0.45 -6.85
C LEU A 95 -5.02 0.09 -5.48
N LEU A 96 -5.26 -0.80 -4.51
CA LEU A 96 -5.46 -0.46 -3.12
C LEU A 96 -4.23 -0.90 -2.31
N VAL A 97 -3.66 0.01 -1.53
CA VAL A 97 -2.52 -0.27 -0.64
C VAL A 97 -2.98 -0.14 0.81
N GLY A 98 -2.97 -1.24 1.53
CA GLY A 98 -3.23 -1.30 2.96
C GLY A 98 -1.96 -1.02 3.77
N GLY A 99 -1.89 0.17 4.38
CA GLY A 99 -0.73 0.61 5.15
C GLY A 99 -1.07 1.09 6.56
N VAL A 100 -2.22 0.68 7.09
CA VAL A 100 -2.63 1.05 8.46
C VAL A 100 -1.90 0.17 9.47
N LEU A 101 -1.23 0.81 10.40
CA LEU A 101 -0.49 0.16 11.47
C LEU A 101 -0.93 0.77 12.81
N ILE A 102 -1.35 -0.10 13.74
CA ILE A 102 -1.61 0.28 15.13
C ILE A 102 -0.53 -0.39 15.98
N PRO A 103 0.38 0.37 16.61
CA PRO A 103 1.41 -0.21 17.44
C PRO A 103 0.82 -1.09 18.56
N GLY A 104 1.25 -2.38 18.61
CA GLY A 104 0.83 -3.31 19.65
C GLY A 104 -0.59 -3.88 19.51
N ALA A 105 -1.29 -3.65 18.40
CA ALA A 105 -2.62 -4.17 18.12
C ALA A 105 -2.74 -4.72 16.70
N GLU A 106 -3.76 -5.55 16.48
CA GLU A 106 -4.12 -5.96 15.13
C GLU A 106 -4.58 -4.76 14.29
N ALA A 107 -4.31 -4.83 12.99
CA ALA A 107 -4.80 -3.83 12.04
C ALA A 107 -6.33 -3.89 11.97
N PRO A 108 -7.02 -2.75 11.97
CA PRO A 108 -8.48 -2.73 11.82
C PRO A 108 -8.86 -3.19 10.40
N LYS A 109 -9.93 -3.98 10.28
CA LYS A 109 -10.47 -4.39 8.99
C LYS A 109 -11.24 -3.24 8.35
N LEU A 110 -10.56 -2.45 7.54
CA LEU A 110 -11.13 -1.27 6.87
C LEU A 110 -11.87 -1.62 5.58
N VAL A 111 -11.46 -2.69 4.90
CA VAL A 111 -12.09 -3.16 3.66
C VAL A 111 -12.73 -4.51 3.92
N THR A 112 -14.04 -4.55 3.83
CA THR A 112 -14.84 -5.78 4.05
C THR A 112 -14.92 -6.61 2.79
N LYS A 113 -15.31 -7.88 2.93
CA LYS A 113 -15.57 -8.77 1.80
C LYS A 113 -16.65 -8.23 0.85
N ASP A 114 -17.65 -7.55 1.38
CA ASP A 114 -18.70 -6.97 0.53
C ASP A 114 -18.20 -5.77 -0.29
N MET A 115 -17.24 -5.02 0.23
CA MET A 115 -16.59 -3.94 -0.53
C MET A 115 -15.79 -4.48 -1.72
N LEU A 116 -15.22 -5.68 -1.62
CA LEU A 116 -14.49 -6.29 -2.73
C LEU A 116 -15.39 -6.51 -3.96
N LYS A 117 -16.65 -6.89 -3.73
CA LYS A 117 -17.61 -7.09 -4.82
C LYS A 117 -17.92 -5.82 -5.62
N LEU A 118 -17.61 -4.65 -5.05
CA LEU A 118 -17.74 -3.35 -5.70
C LEU A 118 -16.49 -2.99 -6.53
N MET A 119 -15.36 -3.64 -6.25
CA MET A 119 -14.10 -3.35 -6.94
C MET A 119 -14.15 -3.80 -8.40
N LYS A 120 -13.34 -3.15 -9.20
CA LYS A 120 -13.23 -3.49 -10.62
C LYS A 120 -12.55 -4.86 -10.78
N ARG A 121 -13.05 -5.69 -11.67
CA ARG A 121 -12.41 -6.97 -12.01
C ARG A 121 -10.95 -6.77 -12.40
N GLY A 122 -10.05 -7.56 -11.81
CA GLY A 122 -8.61 -7.50 -12.02
C GLY A 122 -7.93 -6.28 -11.37
N SER A 123 -8.63 -5.56 -10.48
CA SER A 123 -7.97 -4.61 -9.57
C SER A 123 -7.11 -5.35 -8.57
N VAL A 124 -6.20 -4.63 -7.93
CA VAL A 124 -5.17 -5.23 -7.06
C VAL A 124 -5.26 -4.65 -5.65
N ILE A 125 -5.17 -5.52 -4.66
CA ILE A 125 -4.96 -5.17 -3.26
C ILE A 125 -3.55 -5.59 -2.86
N VAL A 126 -2.77 -4.67 -2.29
CA VAL A 126 -1.51 -4.94 -1.64
C VAL A 126 -1.65 -4.60 -0.16
N ASP A 127 -1.77 -5.61 0.68
CA ASP A 127 -1.93 -5.41 2.12
C ASP A 127 -0.58 -5.50 2.83
N VAL A 128 0.03 -4.33 3.09
CA VAL A 128 1.31 -4.23 3.80
C VAL A 128 1.16 -4.48 5.29
N ALA A 129 -0.06 -4.30 5.83
CA ALA A 129 -0.37 -4.56 7.23
C ALA A 129 -0.53 -6.06 7.55
N ILE A 130 -0.23 -6.94 6.59
CA ILE A 130 -0.47 -8.38 6.70
C ILE A 130 0.23 -9.02 7.92
N ASP A 131 1.42 -8.55 8.29
CA ASP A 131 2.16 -9.01 9.47
C ASP A 131 1.41 -8.73 10.79
N GLN A 132 0.43 -7.83 10.77
CA GLN A 132 -0.47 -7.50 11.88
C GLN A 132 -1.92 -7.91 11.61
N GLY A 133 -2.12 -8.99 10.87
CA GLY A 133 -3.43 -9.52 10.53
C GLY A 133 -4.07 -8.91 9.28
N GLY A 134 -3.48 -7.85 8.69
CA GLY A 134 -3.99 -7.17 7.51
C GLY A 134 -5.17 -6.24 7.78
N CYS A 135 -5.33 -5.21 6.96
CA CYS A 135 -6.44 -4.25 7.05
C CYS A 135 -7.61 -4.55 6.09
N VAL A 136 -7.51 -5.63 5.32
CA VAL A 136 -8.58 -6.14 4.44
C VAL A 136 -9.10 -7.46 5.01
N GLU A 137 -10.41 -7.63 5.06
CA GLU A 137 -11.05 -8.82 5.68
C GLU A 137 -10.62 -10.12 5.00
N THR A 138 -10.41 -10.10 3.69
CA THR A 138 -10.01 -11.26 2.88
C THR A 138 -8.50 -11.47 2.82
N SER A 139 -7.70 -10.61 3.46
CA SER A 139 -6.24 -10.74 3.48
C SER A 139 -5.80 -11.98 4.25
N LYS A 140 -4.92 -12.76 3.63
CA LYS A 140 -4.21 -13.88 4.24
C LYS A 140 -2.75 -13.84 3.81
N PRO A 141 -1.80 -14.19 4.70
CA PRO A 141 -0.38 -14.15 4.37
C PRO A 141 -0.04 -15.04 3.18
N THR A 142 0.81 -14.53 2.29
CA THR A 142 1.41 -15.24 1.18
C THR A 142 2.93 -15.23 1.27
N THR A 143 3.61 -15.92 0.35
CA THR A 143 5.07 -16.01 0.29
C THR A 143 5.61 -15.42 -1.01
N HIS A 144 6.90 -15.18 -1.09
CA HIS A 144 7.53 -14.75 -2.35
C HIS A 144 7.45 -15.79 -3.46
N GLY A 145 7.33 -17.09 -3.13
CA GLY A 145 7.20 -18.17 -4.11
C GLY A 145 5.77 -18.31 -4.67
N ASP A 146 4.76 -17.94 -3.88
CA ASP A 146 3.35 -17.92 -4.29
C ASP A 146 2.73 -16.62 -3.75
N PRO A 147 2.95 -15.48 -4.45
CA PRO A 147 2.74 -14.15 -3.87
C PRO A 147 1.30 -13.67 -3.94
N THR A 148 0.45 -14.27 -4.78
CA THR A 148 -0.88 -13.75 -5.07
C THR A 148 -1.96 -14.82 -5.01
N TYR A 149 -3.18 -14.37 -4.73
CA TYR A 149 -4.41 -15.16 -4.88
C TYR A 149 -5.55 -14.23 -5.30
N ILE A 150 -6.67 -14.80 -5.73
CA ILE A 150 -7.82 -14.05 -6.22
C ILE A 150 -9.02 -14.31 -5.32
N VAL A 151 -9.72 -13.25 -4.94
CA VAL A 151 -11.04 -13.29 -4.27
C VAL A 151 -11.96 -12.30 -4.97
N ASP A 152 -13.14 -12.74 -5.37
CA ASP A 152 -14.15 -11.91 -6.05
C ASP A 152 -13.55 -11.10 -7.24
N ASP A 153 -12.75 -11.76 -8.09
CA ASP A 153 -12.04 -11.19 -9.24
C ASP A 153 -11.00 -10.09 -8.89
N VAL A 154 -10.64 -9.92 -7.61
CA VAL A 154 -9.62 -8.98 -7.13
C VAL A 154 -8.33 -9.74 -6.78
N VAL A 155 -7.22 -9.31 -7.33
CA VAL A 155 -5.89 -9.88 -7.06
C VAL A 155 -5.37 -9.39 -5.72
N HIS A 156 -4.99 -10.31 -4.84
CA HIS A 156 -4.41 -10.00 -3.53
C HIS A 156 -2.93 -10.32 -3.53
N TYR A 157 -2.11 -9.34 -3.16
CA TYR A 157 -0.69 -9.50 -2.88
C TYR A 157 -0.48 -9.20 -1.38
N CYS A 158 -0.27 -10.25 -0.59
CA CYS A 158 -0.18 -10.17 0.87
C CYS A 158 1.08 -10.86 1.39
N VAL A 159 2.21 -10.68 0.69
CA VAL A 159 3.47 -11.32 1.04
C VAL A 159 3.96 -10.80 2.39
N ALA A 160 4.08 -11.70 3.36
CA ALA A 160 4.75 -11.42 4.61
C ALA A 160 6.23 -11.11 4.35
N ASN A 161 6.78 -10.12 5.07
CA ASN A 161 8.15 -9.67 4.84
C ASN A 161 8.40 -9.26 3.37
N MET A 162 7.58 -8.37 2.82
CA MET A 162 7.78 -7.80 1.47
C MET A 162 9.22 -7.34 1.20
N PRO A 163 9.95 -6.72 2.18
CA PRO A 163 11.35 -6.33 1.98
C PRO A 163 12.28 -7.49 1.61
N GLY A 164 11.94 -8.72 1.97
CA GLY A 164 12.68 -9.93 1.58
C GLY A 164 12.76 -10.16 0.06
N GLY A 165 11.85 -9.59 -0.72
CA GLY A 165 11.88 -9.60 -2.18
C GLY A 165 12.93 -8.68 -2.81
N VAL A 166 13.51 -7.77 -2.02
CA VAL A 166 14.56 -6.82 -2.46
C VAL A 166 15.71 -6.79 -1.46
N PRO A 167 16.36 -7.95 -1.19
CA PRO A 167 17.28 -8.13 -0.07
C PRO A 167 18.48 -7.19 -0.11
N ARG A 168 18.96 -6.83 -1.28
CA ARG A 168 20.05 -5.85 -1.41
C ARG A 168 19.66 -4.51 -0.79
N THR A 169 18.50 -3.97 -1.13
CA THR A 169 18.04 -2.66 -0.64
C THR A 169 17.67 -2.73 0.85
N SER A 170 16.89 -3.73 1.23
CA SER A 170 16.38 -3.87 2.59
C SER A 170 17.49 -4.13 3.62
N THR A 171 18.51 -4.91 3.27
CA THR A 171 19.66 -5.16 4.16
C THR A 171 20.43 -3.87 4.43
N PHE A 172 20.74 -3.09 3.40
CA PHE A 172 21.43 -1.82 3.62
C PHE A 172 20.59 -0.82 4.40
N ALA A 173 19.29 -0.72 4.10
CA ALA A 173 18.39 0.18 4.82
C ALA A 173 18.26 -0.21 6.30
N LEU A 174 18.11 -1.49 6.59
CA LEU A 174 18.04 -1.99 7.97
C LEU A 174 19.37 -1.76 8.71
N ASN A 175 20.50 -2.09 8.09
CA ASN A 175 21.81 -1.87 8.68
C ASN A 175 22.03 -0.39 9.00
N GLN A 176 21.70 0.52 8.08
CA GLN A 176 21.87 1.96 8.30
C GLN A 176 20.98 2.48 9.45
N ALA A 177 19.78 1.93 9.60
CA ALA A 177 18.87 2.29 10.67
C ALA A 177 19.32 1.73 12.04
N THR A 178 19.90 0.55 12.10
CA THR A 178 20.24 -0.15 13.36
C THR A 178 21.66 0.10 13.83
N LEU A 179 22.63 0.32 12.91
CA LEU A 179 24.04 0.51 13.23
C LEU A 179 24.33 1.62 14.28
N PRO A 180 23.67 2.79 14.27
CA PRO A 180 23.90 3.81 15.29
C PRO A 180 23.57 3.34 16.72
N TYR A 181 22.56 2.47 16.87
CA TYR A 181 22.18 1.91 18.16
C TYR A 181 23.16 0.83 18.60
N LEU A 182 23.57 -0.04 17.68
CA LEU A 182 24.60 -1.05 17.95
C LEU A 182 25.93 -0.41 18.37
N ALA A 183 26.35 0.65 17.69
CA ALA A 183 27.56 1.40 18.06
C ALA A 183 27.44 2.04 19.46
N LYS A 184 26.26 2.56 19.82
CA LYS A 184 26.03 3.08 21.17
C LYS A 184 26.16 2.00 22.25
N LEU A 185 25.56 0.83 22.01
CA LEU A 185 25.68 -0.32 22.93
C LEU A 185 27.11 -0.80 23.05
N ALA A 186 27.84 -0.94 21.95
CA ALA A 186 29.23 -1.37 21.94
C ALA A 186 30.16 -0.40 22.71
N ASN A 187 29.91 0.92 22.61
CA ASN A 187 30.75 1.93 23.25
C ASN A 187 30.40 2.17 24.73
N LYS A 188 29.14 2.00 25.13
CA LYS A 188 28.69 2.34 26.49
C LYS A 188 28.47 1.12 27.38
N GLY A 189 28.41 -0.07 26.79
CA GLY A 189 27.85 -1.24 27.47
C GLY A 189 26.31 -1.11 27.63
N TYR A 190 25.72 -2.05 28.33
CA TYR A 190 24.31 -2.03 28.75
C TYR A 190 24.18 -2.11 30.26
#